data_8e46cfcf674d6f512559ff74c1dad431
#
_entry.id   8e46cfcf674d6f512559ff74c1dad431
#
_cell.length_a   1.000
_cell.length_b   1.000
_cell.length_c   1.000
_cell.angle_alpha   90.00
_cell.angle_beta   90.00
_cell.angle_gamma   90.00
#
_symmetry.space_group_name_H-M   'P 1'
#
loop_
_entity.id
_entity.type
_entity.pdbx_description
1 polymer ?
#
loop_
_entity_poly.entity_id
_entity_poly.type
_entity_poly.pdbx_seq_one_letter_code
_entity_poly.pdbx_strand_id
1 'polypeptide(L)'
;LDLETEKRFMLHYNFPQFSVGETGRYGAPGRREIGHGALGERALAQVIPSEDEFPYTIRVVSEILESNGSSSQASICAGCMSLMAAGVPIKAPVAGIAMGLITYGDDYTILTDIQGMEDHLGDMDFKVAGTKKGICALQMDIKIKGITKEILKEALAQAEKARMEILDKIETQIPEPRKEVSKYAPK
;
A
#
# COMPACT_ATOMS: atom_id res chain seq x y z
N LEU A 1 5.96 -26.13 3.27
CA LEU A 1 5.19 -25.21 2.44
C LEU A 1 3.74 -25.60 2.60
N ASP A 2 3.04 -24.90 3.51
CA ASP A 2 1.60 -25.01 3.60
C ASP A 2 1.03 -24.40 2.32
N LEU A 3 0.52 -25.24 1.45
CA LEU A 3 -0.20 -24.82 0.27
C LEU A 3 -1.57 -24.33 0.75
N GLU A 4 -1.80 -23.01 0.75
CA GLU A 4 -3.15 -22.48 0.88
C GLU A 4 -3.99 -23.10 -0.25
N THR A 5 -4.97 -23.89 0.13
CA THR A 5 -5.89 -24.56 -0.79
C THR A 5 -7.03 -23.62 -1.23
N GLU A 6 -7.32 -22.60 -0.42
CA GLU A 6 -8.37 -21.60 -0.67
C GLU A 6 -7.88 -20.21 -0.25
N LYS A 7 -8.28 -19.19 -1.01
CA LYS A 7 -7.91 -17.80 -0.75
C LYS A 7 -9.15 -16.91 -0.82
N ARG A 8 -9.51 -16.33 0.32
CA ARG A 8 -10.71 -15.50 0.48
C ARG A 8 -10.49 -14.01 0.16
N PHE A 9 -9.29 -13.51 0.36
CA PHE A 9 -8.89 -12.14 0.06
C PHE A 9 -7.73 -12.10 -0.92
N MET A 10 -7.83 -11.26 -1.95
CA MET A 10 -6.76 -11.07 -2.93
C MET A 10 -6.72 -9.63 -3.41
N LEU A 11 -5.51 -9.15 -3.73
CA LEU A 11 -5.28 -7.87 -4.37
C LEU A 11 -4.47 -8.05 -5.65
N HIS A 12 -5.06 -7.65 -6.77
CA HIS A 12 -4.40 -7.64 -8.07
C HIS A 12 -3.99 -6.21 -8.42
N TYR A 13 -2.70 -6.03 -8.68
CA TYR A 13 -2.11 -4.76 -9.02
C TYR A 13 -1.65 -4.78 -10.48
N ASN A 14 -2.18 -3.87 -11.27
CA ASN A 14 -1.89 -3.73 -12.69
C ASN A 14 -1.23 -2.37 -12.96
N PHE A 15 -0.03 -2.42 -13.53
CA PHE A 15 0.76 -1.24 -13.87
C PHE A 15 1.10 -1.26 -15.36
N PRO A 16 0.17 -0.85 -16.24
CA PRO A 16 0.44 -0.79 -17.67
C PRO A 16 1.49 0.29 -17.98
N GLN A 17 2.24 0.11 -19.03
CA GLN A 17 3.37 0.96 -19.37
C GLN A 17 2.98 2.41 -19.66
N PHE A 18 1.77 2.64 -20.17
CA PHE A 18 1.25 3.98 -20.38
C PHE A 18 1.12 4.81 -19.09
N SER A 19 1.07 4.18 -17.91
CA SER A 19 1.02 4.88 -16.62
C SER A 19 2.22 5.79 -16.37
N VAL A 20 3.32 5.54 -17.01
CA VAL A 20 4.56 6.36 -16.98
C VAL A 20 4.93 6.93 -18.36
N GLY A 21 3.97 6.92 -19.30
CA GLY A 21 4.17 7.46 -20.65
C GLY A 21 5.05 6.57 -21.55
N GLU A 22 5.26 5.32 -21.18
CA GLU A 22 6.04 4.37 -21.96
C GLU A 22 5.16 3.53 -22.91
N THR A 23 5.78 3.02 -23.96
CA THR A 23 5.19 2.02 -24.85
C THR A 23 5.81 0.66 -24.60
N GLY A 24 5.05 -0.41 -24.80
CA GLY A 24 5.60 -1.75 -24.66
C GLY A 24 4.55 -2.83 -24.81
N ARG A 25 4.97 -4.07 -24.58
CA ARG A 25 4.13 -5.23 -24.78
C ARG A 25 3.15 -5.40 -23.62
N TYR A 26 1.88 -5.46 -23.92
CA TYR A 26 0.85 -5.85 -22.94
C TYR A 26 0.94 -7.37 -22.69
N GLY A 27 1.02 -7.77 -21.43
CA GLY A 27 1.22 -9.17 -21.05
C GLY A 27 0.88 -9.43 -19.58
N ALA A 28 1.32 -10.59 -19.10
CA ALA A 28 1.18 -10.95 -17.68
C ALA A 28 1.95 -9.99 -16.78
N PRO A 29 1.48 -9.76 -15.53
CA PRO A 29 2.18 -8.91 -14.56
C PRO A 29 3.63 -9.32 -14.36
N GLY A 30 4.52 -8.34 -14.36
CA GLY A 30 5.93 -8.53 -14.06
C GLY A 30 6.20 -8.70 -12.56
N ARG A 31 7.46 -8.98 -12.20
CA ARG A 31 7.87 -9.18 -10.80
C ARG A 31 7.56 -7.97 -9.90
N ARG A 32 7.72 -6.76 -10.42
CA ARG A 32 7.44 -5.52 -9.70
C ARG A 32 5.94 -5.40 -9.35
N GLU A 33 5.08 -5.68 -10.32
CA GLU A 33 3.63 -5.66 -10.13
C GLU A 33 3.18 -6.71 -9.13
N ILE A 34 3.71 -7.93 -9.22
CA ILE A 34 3.44 -9.02 -8.26
C ILE A 34 3.89 -8.60 -6.85
N GLY A 35 5.08 -8.03 -6.70
CA GLY A 35 5.60 -7.56 -5.41
C GLY A 35 4.76 -6.42 -4.81
N HIS A 36 4.35 -5.45 -5.61
CA HIS A 36 3.48 -4.35 -5.18
C HIS A 36 2.08 -4.85 -4.79
N GLY A 37 1.52 -5.76 -5.57
CA GLY A 37 0.25 -6.41 -5.24
C GLY A 37 0.32 -7.18 -3.92
N ALA A 38 1.37 -7.98 -3.73
CA ALA A 38 1.59 -8.75 -2.51
C ALA A 38 1.78 -7.84 -1.27
N LEU A 39 2.43 -6.68 -1.41
CA LEU A 39 2.55 -5.71 -0.33
C LEU A 39 1.18 -5.15 0.06
N GLY A 40 0.39 -4.72 -0.93
CA GLY A 40 -0.97 -4.21 -0.71
C GLY A 40 -1.89 -5.24 -0.08
N GLU A 41 -1.83 -6.48 -0.58
CA GLU A 41 -2.59 -7.59 -0.03
C GLU A 41 -2.26 -7.85 1.44
N ARG A 42 -0.97 -7.96 1.80
CA ARG A 42 -0.54 -8.14 3.19
C ARG A 42 -0.98 -6.99 4.10
N ALA A 43 -0.91 -5.75 3.61
CA ALA A 43 -1.32 -4.59 4.37
C ALA A 43 -2.81 -4.61 4.71
N LEU A 44 -3.65 -4.91 3.75
CA LEU A 44 -5.10 -4.91 3.91
C LEU A 44 -5.65 -6.19 4.55
N ALA A 45 -5.00 -7.33 4.36
CA ALA A 45 -5.42 -8.61 4.94
C ALA A 45 -5.57 -8.54 6.47
N GLN A 46 -4.78 -7.70 7.15
CA GLN A 46 -4.83 -7.55 8.61
C GLN A 46 -6.15 -6.98 9.12
N VAL A 47 -6.88 -6.26 8.28
CA VAL A 47 -8.13 -5.59 8.64
C VAL A 47 -9.37 -6.23 8.02
N ILE A 48 -9.22 -7.25 7.20
CA ILE A 48 -10.33 -8.00 6.61
C ILE A 48 -11.10 -8.71 7.73
N PRO A 49 -12.45 -8.66 7.72
CA PRO A 49 -13.28 -9.41 8.67
C PRO A 49 -13.15 -10.93 8.47
N SER A 50 -13.53 -11.70 9.49
CA SER A 50 -13.63 -13.14 9.39
C SER A 50 -14.71 -13.58 8.38
N GLU A 51 -14.69 -14.85 8.01
CA GLU A 51 -15.71 -15.41 7.10
C GLU A 51 -17.10 -15.41 7.74
N ASP A 52 -17.17 -15.64 9.04
CA ASP A 52 -18.42 -15.59 9.81
C ASP A 52 -19.04 -14.20 9.86
N GLU A 53 -18.19 -13.14 9.88
CA GLU A 53 -18.63 -11.75 9.89
C GLU A 53 -19.01 -11.24 8.50
N PHE A 54 -18.31 -11.73 7.46
CA PHE A 54 -18.50 -11.29 6.08
C PHE A 54 -18.24 -12.45 5.11
N PRO A 55 -19.26 -13.27 4.77
CA PRO A 55 -19.11 -14.51 4.01
C PRO A 55 -18.97 -14.29 2.50
N TYR A 56 -18.04 -13.43 2.11
CA TYR A 56 -17.71 -13.15 0.71
C TYR A 56 -16.24 -13.37 0.42
N THR A 57 -15.94 -13.84 -0.77
CA THR A 57 -14.60 -13.70 -1.34
C THR A 57 -14.41 -12.27 -1.80
N ILE A 58 -13.30 -11.67 -1.41
CA ILE A 58 -12.99 -10.26 -1.67
C ILE A 58 -11.82 -10.17 -2.65
N ARG A 59 -12.04 -9.52 -3.76
CA ARG A 59 -10.99 -9.21 -4.74
C ARG A 59 -10.88 -7.70 -4.92
N VAL A 60 -9.73 -7.14 -4.55
CA VAL A 60 -9.37 -5.76 -4.86
C VAL A 60 -8.56 -5.75 -6.14
N VAL A 61 -8.93 -4.89 -7.08
CA VAL A 61 -8.18 -4.67 -8.33
C VAL A 61 -7.73 -3.23 -8.36
N SER A 62 -6.42 -3.02 -8.45
CA SER A 62 -5.81 -1.70 -8.58
C SER A 62 -5.28 -1.52 -10.01
N GLU A 63 -5.90 -0.62 -10.75
CA GLU A 63 -5.48 -0.21 -12.10
C GLU A 63 -4.76 1.14 -12.01
N ILE A 64 -3.47 1.15 -12.31
CA ILE A 64 -2.67 2.38 -12.26
C ILE A 64 -2.75 3.08 -13.62
N LEU A 65 -3.43 4.20 -13.68
CA LEU A 65 -3.63 4.96 -14.92
C LEU A 65 -2.52 5.97 -15.17
N GLU A 66 -1.95 6.51 -14.10
CA GLU A 66 -0.82 7.46 -14.15
C GLU A 66 0.01 7.32 -12.86
N SER A 67 1.33 7.47 -12.96
CA SER A 67 2.21 7.35 -11.79
C SER A 67 3.46 8.22 -11.94
N ASN A 68 3.82 8.87 -10.84
CA ASN A 68 5.14 9.47 -10.63
C ASN A 68 5.73 9.00 -9.28
N GLY A 69 5.70 7.70 -9.03
CA GLY A 69 6.15 7.06 -7.79
C GLY A 69 5.01 6.73 -6.81
N SER A 70 5.32 5.91 -5.82
CA SER A 70 4.44 5.53 -4.69
C SER A 70 3.08 4.93 -5.05
N SER A 71 2.91 4.40 -6.26
CA SER A 71 1.64 3.83 -6.74
C SER A 71 1.14 2.64 -5.90
N SER A 72 2.03 1.85 -5.31
CA SER A 72 1.64 0.76 -4.40
C SER A 72 1.01 1.27 -3.11
N GLN A 73 1.50 2.39 -2.57
CA GLN A 73 0.94 2.99 -1.36
C GLN A 73 -0.40 3.68 -1.66
N ALA A 74 -0.51 4.34 -2.79
CA ALA A 74 -1.78 4.86 -3.29
C ALA A 74 -2.82 3.74 -3.46
N SER A 75 -2.41 2.56 -3.96
CA SER A 75 -3.26 1.38 -4.09
C SER A 75 -3.74 0.84 -2.74
N ILE A 76 -2.93 0.90 -1.69
CA ILE A 76 -3.35 0.52 -0.34
C ILE A 76 -4.41 1.48 0.18
N CYS A 77 -4.19 2.78 0.06
CA CYS A 77 -5.14 3.82 0.49
C CYS A 77 -6.47 3.71 -0.28
N ALA A 78 -6.42 3.63 -1.60
CA ALA A 78 -7.59 3.48 -2.45
C ALA A 78 -8.31 2.14 -2.22
N GLY A 79 -7.55 1.04 -2.06
CA GLY A 79 -8.09 -0.28 -1.73
C GLY A 79 -8.84 -0.28 -0.39
N CYS A 80 -8.28 0.38 0.63
CA CYS A 80 -8.95 0.57 1.91
C CYS A 80 -10.31 1.30 1.73
N MET A 81 -10.32 2.44 1.04
CA MET A 81 -11.54 3.19 0.78
C MET A 81 -12.54 2.39 -0.07
N SER A 82 -12.07 1.62 -1.04
CA SER A 82 -12.91 0.76 -1.87
C SER A 82 -13.58 -0.36 -1.06
N LEU A 83 -12.86 -0.98 -0.14
CA LEU A 83 -13.42 -1.97 0.79
C LEU A 83 -14.53 -1.36 1.65
N MET A 84 -14.28 -0.19 2.23
CA MET A 84 -15.27 0.53 3.02
C MET A 84 -16.49 0.92 2.18
N ALA A 85 -16.27 1.41 0.96
CA ALA A 85 -17.34 1.78 0.04
C ALA A 85 -18.13 0.57 -0.48
N ALA A 86 -17.54 -0.61 -0.55
CA ALA A 86 -18.21 -1.85 -0.91
C ALA A 86 -19.04 -2.46 0.25
N GLY A 87 -18.97 -1.88 1.45
CA GLY A 87 -19.66 -2.39 2.63
C GLY A 87 -18.93 -3.54 3.33
N VAL A 88 -17.62 -3.68 3.11
CA VAL A 88 -16.79 -4.62 3.86
C VAL A 88 -16.52 -4.03 5.26
N PRO A 89 -16.93 -4.69 6.35
CA PRO A 89 -16.74 -4.16 7.70
C PRO A 89 -15.29 -4.39 8.18
N ILE A 90 -14.34 -3.65 7.55
CA ILE A 90 -12.94 -3.73 7.94
C ILE A 90 -12.73 -3.28 9.38
N LYS A 91 -11.76 -3.90 10.06
CA LYS A 91 -11.48 -3.67 11.50
C LYS A 91 -10.97 -2.24 11.79
N ALA A 92 -10.27 -1.63 10.85
CA ALA A 92 -9.78 -0.26 10.91
C ALA A 92 -9.31 0.21 9.53
N PRO A 93 -9.33 1.51 9.25
CA PRO A 93 -8.71 2.07 8.05
C PRO A 93 -7.19 1.85 8.02
N VAL A 94 -6.66 1.64 6.81
CA VAL A 94 -5.23 1.45 6.53
C VAL A 94 -4.78 2.52 5.56
N ALA A 95 -3.66 3.17 5.86
CA ALA A 95 -2.96 4.03 4.92
C ALA A 95 -1.52 3.56 4.72
N GLY A 96 -0.97 3.84 3.55
CA GLY A 96 0.41 3.58 3.19
C GLY A 96 1.14 4.85 2.79
N ILE A 97 2.45 4.88 3.05
CA ILE A 97 3.36 5.95 2.66
C ILE A 97 4.69 5.37 2.18
N ALA A 98 5.32 5.99 1.19
CA ALA A 98 6.67 5.68 0.76
C ALA A 98 7.63 6.76 1.26
N MET A 99 8.72 6.32 1.89
CA MET A 99 9.77 7.16 2.43
C MET A 99 11.04 6.96 1.63
N GLY A 100 11.86 8.00 1.53
CA GLY A 100 13.17 7.94 0.92
C GLY A 100 14.27 8.39 1.85
N LEU A 101 15.52 8.06 1.50
CA LEU A 101 16.71 8.53 2.16
C LEU A 101 17.70 9.01 1.11
N ILE A 102 18.29 10.17 1.36
CA ILE A 102 19.41 10.71 0.59
C ILE A 102 20.54 11.00 1.57
N THR A 103 21.74 10.52 1.27
CA THR A 103 22.94 10.73 2.10
C THR A 103 23.95 11.63 1.39
N TYR A 104 24.64 12.48 2.17
CA TYR A 104 25.71 13.37 1.70
C TYR A 104 26.88 13.29 2.67
N GLY A 105 27.83 12.41 2.41
CA GLY A 105 28.91 12.15 3.36
C GLY A 105 28.36 11.60 4.68
N ASP A 106 28.52 12.36 5.76
CA ASP A 106 27.99 12.00 7.08
C ASP A 106 26.58 12.53 7.36
N ASP A 107 26.06 13.40 6.49
CA ASP A 107 24.72 13.97 6.60
C ASP A 107 23.69 13.13 5.82
N TYR A 108 22.43 13.23 6.22
CA TYR A 108 21.31 12.57 5.54
C TYR A 108 20.02 13.37 5.60
N THR A 109 19.12 13.10 4.68
CA THR A 109 17.77 13.64 4.67
C THR A 109 16.76 12.54 4.41
N ILE A 110 15.71 12.48 5.24
CA ILE A 110 14.60 11.55 5.06
C ILE A 110 13.49 12.27 4.31
N LEU A 111 13.06 11.70 3.18
CA LEU A 111 12.01 12.22 2.34
C LEU A 111 10.69 11.53 2.64
N THR A 112 9.60 12.30 2.67
CA THR A 112 8.23 11.80 2.83
C THR A 112 7.49 11.88 1.50
N ASP A 113 6.87 10.76 1.07
CA ASP A 113 6.11 10.64 -0.17
C ASP A 113 6.96 10.92 -1.42
N ILE A 114 7.85 10.00 -1.71
CA ILE A 114 8.86 10.13 -2.75
C ILE A 114 8.28 10.05 -4.17
N GLN A 115 8.83 10.86 -5.06
CA GLN A 115 8.60 10.80 -6.50
C GLN A 115 9.44 9.72 -7.18
N GLY A 116 9.14 9.40 -8.45
CA GLY A 116 9.88 8.39 -9.20
C GLY A 116 11.38 8.66 -9.33
N MET A 117 11.79 9.92 -9.47
CA MET A 117 13.21 10.31 -9.49
C MET A 117 13.90 10.10 -8.13
N GLU A 118 13.21 10.39 -7.04
CA GLU A 118 13.71 10.21 -5.67
C GLU A 118 13.78 8.73 -5.30
N ASP A 119 12.84 7.90 -5.77
CA ASP A 119 12.91 6.44 -5.67
C ASP A 119 14.12 5.88 -6.43
N HIS A 120 14.38 6.39 -7.63
CA HIS A 120 15.46 5.89 -8.48
C HIS A 120 16.86 6.31 -8.01
N LEU A 121 17.02 7.57 -7.60
CA LEU A 121 18.31 8.18 -7.25
C LEU A 121 18.61 8.12 -5.74
N GLY A 122 17.62 7.86 -4.90
CA GLY A 122 17.78 7.80 -3.46
C GLY A 122 18.57 6.57 -2.99
N ASP A 123 19.12 6.63 -1.79
CA ASP A 123 19.96 5.61 -1.17
C ASP A 123 19.16 4.49 -0.50
N MET A 124 17.90 4.80 -0.14
CA MET A 124 16.94 3.85 0.39
C MET A 124 15.54 4.33 0.04
N ASP A 125 14.67 3.40 -0.27
CA ASP A 125 13.23 3.59 -0.17
C ASP A 125 12.63 2.56 0.78
N PHE A 126 11.67 2.98 1.60
CA PHE A 126 10.87 2.06 2.33
C PHE A 126 9.40 2.46 2.34
N LYS A 127 8.58 1.44 2.29
CA LYS A 127 7.14 1.54 2.17
C LYS A 127 6.54 0.97 3.44
N VAL A 128 5.72 1.76 4.12
CA VAL A 128 5.08 1.33 5.35
C VAL A 128 3.58 1.60 5.27
N ALA A 129 2.80 0.59 5.61
CA ALA A 129 1.35 0.69 5.69
C ALA A 129 0.86 0.24 7.05
N GLY A 130 -0.23 0.84 7.52
CA GLY A 130 -0.80 0.48 8.82
C GLY A 130 -2.02 1.29 9.19
N THR A 131 -2.57 0.93 10.32
CA THR A 131 -3.70 1.60 10.99
C THR A 131 -3.20 2.66 11.97
N LYS A 132 -4.10 3.36 12.65
CA LYS A 132 -3.74 4.23 13.79
C LYS A 132 -3.09 3.47 14.96
N LYS A 133 -3.28 2.15 15.05
CA LYS A 133 -2.74 1.31 16.15
C LYS A 133 -1.35 0.74 15.86
N GLY A 134 -0.93 0.66 14.61
CA GLY A 134 0.37 0.10 14.28
C GLY A 134 0.55 -0.24 12.80
N ILE A 135 1.72 -0.79 12.50
CA ILE A 135 2.14 -1.17 11.15
C ILE A 135 1.56 -2.53 10.77
N CYS A 136 0.99 -2.62 9.58
CA CYS A 136 0.45 -3.85 8.99
C CYS A 136 1.42 -4.50 8.00
N ALA A 137 2.16 -3.68 7.25
CA ALA A 137 3.14 -4.16 6.29
C ALA A 137 4.28 -3.16 6.11
N LEU A 138 5.47 -3.69 5.84
CA LEU A 138 6.68 -2.92 5.56
C LEU A 138 7.45 -3.60 4.44
N GLN A 139 7.97 -2.79 3.52
CA GLN A 139 8.95 -3.20 2.51
C GLN A 139 10.05 -2.16 2.46
N MET A 140 11.31 -2.61 2.47
CA MET A 140 12.48 -1.74 2.41
C MET A 140 13.39 -2.20 1.29
N ASP A 141 13.90 -1.25 0.51
CA ASP A 141 14.97 -1.44 -0.45
C ASP A 141 16.13 -0.50 -0.09
N ILE A 142 17.30 -1.08 0.19
CA ILE A 142 18.50 -0.34 0.58
C ILE A 142 19.53 -0.50 -0.53
N LYS A 143 19.94 0.61 -1.13
CA LYS A 143 20.89 0.67 -2.25
C LYS A 143 22.33 0.95 -1.81
N ILE A 144 22.54 1.24 -0.52
CA ILE A 144 23.83 1.48 0.13
C ILE A 144 24.19 0.35 1.10
N LYS A 145 25.38 0.41 1.73
CA LYS A 145 25.89 -0.68 2.61
C LYS A 145 25.09 -0.89 3.91
N GLY A 146 24.00 -0.20 4.10
CA GLY A 146 23.14 -0.29 5.27
C GLY A 146 22.78 1.08 5.82
N ILE A 147 21.86 1.08 6.77
CA ILE A 147 21.41 2.27 7.50
C ILE A 147 21.59 2.05 9.00
N THR A 148 21.72 3.12 9.75
CA THR A 148 21.82 3.04 11.22
C THR A 148 20.45 2.84 11.86
N LYS A 149 20.42 2.39 13.10
CA LYS A 149 19.18 2.27 13.87
C LYS A 149 18.52 3.62 14.11
N GLU A 150 19.32 4.67 14.22
CA GLU A 150 18.89 6.06 14.41
C GLU A 150 18.11 6.53 13.18
N ILE A 151 18.68 6.37 11.98
CA ILE A 151 18.03 6.70 10.70
C ILE A 151 16.69 5.94 10.56
N LEU A 152 16.70 4.63 10.83
CA LEU A 152 15.47 3.82 10.73
C LEU A 152 14.40 4.30 11.73
N LYS A 153 14.79 4.62 12.96
CA LYS A 153 13.88 5.12 13.99
C LYS A 153 13.25 6.45 13.59
N GLU A 154 14.06 7.37 13.07
CA GLU A 154 13.60 8.68 12.61
C GLU A 154 12.67 8.53 11.39
N ALA A 155 13.05 7.72 10.42
CA ALA A 155 12.25 7.44 9.23
C ALA A 155 10.88 6.81 9.58
N LEU A 156 10.83 5.88 10.53
CA LEU A 156 9.58 5.29 11.00
C LEU A 156 8.69 6.31 11.71
N ALA A 157 9.26 7.20 12.53
CA ALA A 157 8.50 8.26 13.20
C ALA A 157 7.93 9.27 12.20
N GLN A 158 8.73 9.66 11.19
CA GLN A 158 8.27 10.55 10.11
C GLN A 158 7.18 9.89 9.26
N ALA A 159 7.33 8.61 8.94
CA ALA A 159 6.33 7.82 8.24
C ALA A 159 5.01 7.67 9.04
N GLU A 160 5.10 7.51 10.35
CA GLU A 160 3.92 7.47 11.22
C GLU A 160 3.12 8.77 11.14
N LYS A 161 3.79 9.91 11.25
CA LYS A 161 3.15 11.23 11.12
C LYS A 161 2.43 11.37 9.78
N ALA A 162 3.10 11.09 8.67
CA ALA A 162 2.51 11.18 7.34
C ALA A 162 1.32 10.21 7.17
N ARG A 163 1.44 9.00 7.69
CA ARG A 163 0.38 8.00 7.64
C ARG A 163 -0.86 8.42 8.44
N MET A 164 -0.68 9.05 9.60
CA MET A 164 -1.80 9.61 10.37
C MET A 164 -2.54 10.72 9.62
N GLU A 165 -1.81 11.62 8.95
CA GLU A 165 -2.42 12.66 8.12
C GLU A 165 -3.23 12.08 6.94
N ILE A 166 -2.75 10.99 6.33
CA ILE A 166 -3.50 10.28 5.27
C ILE A 166 -4.74 9.59 5.84
N LEU A 167 -4.63 8.93 6.99
CA LEU A 167 -5.77 8.28 7.66
C LEU A 167 -6.87 9.29 7.99
N ASP A 168 -6.52 10.48 8.48
CA ASP A 168 -7.49 11.54 8.76
C ASP A 168 -8.19 12.03 7.48
N LYS A 169 -7.48 12.09 6.35
CA LYS A 169 -8.09 12.39 5.05
C LYS A 169 -9.02 11.27 4.57
N ILE A 170 -8.64 10.02 4.73
CA ILE A 170 -9.49 8.86 4.40
C ILE A 170 -10.77 8.92 5.24
N GLU A 171 -10.66 9.12 6.56
CA GLU A 171 -11.82 9.20 7.47
C GLU A 171 -12.72 10.42 7.19
N THR A 172 -12.16 11.51 6.68
CA THR A 172 -12.95 12.67 6.22
C THR A 172 -13.81 12.33 5.01
N GLN A 173 -13.31 11.50 4.09
CA GLN A 173 -14.03 11.11 2.87
C GLN A 173 -15.00 9.96 3.12
N ILE A 174 -14.59 8.98 3.92
CA ILE A 174 -15.39 7.81 4.27
C ILE A 174 -15.09 7.43 5.72
N PRO A 175 -15.91 7.94 6.69
CA PRO A 175 -15.64 7.77 8.12
C PRO A 175 -15.84 6.34 8.62
N GLU A 176 -16.72 5.59 7.98
CA GLU A 176 -17.03 4.19 8.33
C GLU A 176 -17.38 3.37 7.08
N PRO A 177 -17.22 2.05 7.11
CA PRO A 177 -17.72 1.19 6.05
C PRO A 177 -19.23 1.37 5.83
N ARG A 178 -19.68 1.30 4.59
CA ARG A 178 -21.12 1.30 4.28
C ARG A 178 -21.78 0.12 4.99
N LYS A 179 -23.00 0.33 5.48
CA LYS A 179 -23.76 -0.67 6.24
C LYS A 179 -24.20 -1.87 5.41
N GLU A 180 -24.35 -1.68 4.12
CA GLU A 180 -24.83 -2.72 3.20
C GLU A 180 -23.91 -2.82 1.98
N VAL A 181 -23.78 -4.04 1.49
CA VAL A 181 -23.17 -4.29 0.18
C VAL A 181 -24.08 -3.78 -0.94
N SER A 182 -23.52 -3.62 -2.14
CA SER A 182 -24.31 -3.23 -3.31
C SER A 182 -25.51 -4.16 -3.49
N LYS A 183 -26.66 -3.59 -3.91
CA LYS A 183 -27.84 -4.39 -4.30
C LYS A 183 -27.58 -5.37 -5.44
N TYR A 184 -26.48 -5.20 -6.16
CA TYR A 184 -26.03 -6.07 -7.25
C TYR A 184 -24.95 -7.08 -6.80
N ALA A 185 -24.55 -7.07 -5.52
CA ALA A 185 -23.62 -8.06 -5.00
C ALA A 185 -24.23 -9.47 -5.10
N PRO A 186 -23.42 -10.51 -5.33
CA PRO A 186 -23.88 -11.89 -5.26
C PRO A 186 -24.52 -12.20 -3.90
N LYS A 187 -25.51 -13.07 -3.90
CA LYS A 187 -26.20 -13.52 -2.68
C LYS A 187 -26.00 -15.00 -2.49
#